data_23ad24a4986d228bd561876ad5ce301a
#
_entry.id   23ad24a4986d228bd561876ad5ce301a
#
_cell.length_a   1.000
_cell.length_b   1.000
_cell.length_c   1.000
_cell.angle_alpha   90.00
_cell.angle_beta   90.00
_cell.angle_gamma   90.00
#
_symmetry.space_group_name_H-M   'P 1'
#
loop_
_entity.id
_entity.type
_entity.pdbx_description
1 polymer ?
#
loop_
_entity_poly.entity_id
_entity_poly.type
_entity_poly.pdbx_seq_one_letter_code
_entity_poly.pdbx_strand_id
1 'polypeptide(L)'
;MTFDINLHKAVTLKRSFFTSFLILVLCVSSIFFLPHCAKEKEQPTLPLAPDFTLQTLDGQEVTLSKLKGKVILLDFWATWCAPCRESIPHLIQLYKTYQKDGLEVIGMNVDRGDMDIVRHFVKSMDIHYPIVITPDHVERNYGVTGLPTAILIDKEGRIREKIPGFSSGIAKQMTAKVVDLISEKP
;
A
#
# COMPACT_ATOMS: atom_id res chain seq x y z
N MET A 1 69.40 -58.33 7.30
CA MET A 1 68.53 -57.95 6.14
C MET A 1 67.05 -58.01 6.55
N THR A 2 66.60 -57.20 7.51
CA THR A 2 65.21 -57.22 8.00
C THR A 2 64.72 -55.84 8.54
N PHE A 3 65.18 -54.72 7.95
CA PHE A 3 64.81 -53.38 8.44
C PHE A 3 63.99 -52.54 7.48
N ASP A 4 63.78 -52.94 6.22
CA ASP A 4 63.16 -52.06 5.20
C ASP A 4 61.66 -52.25 4.95
N ILE A 5 61.04 -53.30 5.49
CA ILE A 5 59.64 -53.61 5.14
C ILE A 5 58.63 -52.78 5.99
N ASN A 6 59.02 -52.30 7.18
CA ASN A 6 58.12 -51.60 8.08
C ASN A 6 57.95 -50.10 7.76
N LEU A 7 58.92 -49.50 7.10
CA LEU A 7 58.88 -48.07 6.79
C LEU A 7 57.93 -47.78 5.63
N HIS A 8 57.85 -48.64 4.62
CA HIS A 8 56.93 -48.49 3.48
C HIS A 8 55.46 -48.70 3.86
N LYS A 9 55.12 -49.56 4.82
CA LYS A 9 53.73 -49.72 5.28
C LYS A 9 53.24 -48.55 6.11
N ALA A 10 54.09 -47.89 6.88
CA ALA A 10 53.73 -46.73 7.69
C ALA A 10 53.46 -45.48 6.84
N VAL A 11 54.19 -45.30 5.74
CA VAL A 11 54.02 -44.16 4.82
C VAL A 11 52.77 -44.29 3.96
N THR A 12 52.45 -45.51 3.49
CA THR A 12 51.23 -45.75 2.70
C THR A 12 49.95 -45.62 3.53
N LEU A 13 49.98 -46.04 4.81
CA LEU A 13 48.81 -45.89 5.69
C LEU A 13 48.51 -44.40 6.00
N LYS A 14 49.51 -43.60 6.24
CA LYS A 14 49.37 -42.15 6.49
C LYS A 14 48.79 -41.39 5.27
N ARG A 15 49.21 -41.76 4.05
CA ARG A 15 48.71 -41.15 2.82
C ARG A 15 47.22 -41.49 2.57
N SER A 16 46.81 -42.73 2.88
CA SER A 16 45.40 -43.19 2.70
C SER A 16 44.46 -42.48 3.68
N PHE A 17 44.85 -42.25 4.92
CA PHE A 17 44.05 -41.52 5.90
C PHE A 17 43.92 -40.03 5.53
N PHE A 18 44.97 -39.39 5.01
CA PHE A 18 44.95 -38.00 4.62
C PHE A 18 44.05 -37.74 3.38
N THR A 19 44.11 -38.64 2.39
CA THR A 19 43.23 -38.56 1.21
C THR A 19 41.77 -38.81 1.55
N SER A 20 41.47 -39.76 2.45
CA SER A 20 40.09 -40.01 2.89
C SER A 20 39.50 -38.87 3.71
N PHE A 21 40.35 -38.25 4.58
CA PHE A 21 39.93 -37.09 5.35
C PHE A 21 39.70 -35.86 4.47
N LEU A 22 40.54 -35.63 3.45
CA LEU A 22 40.38 -34.52 2.50
C LEU A 22 39.10 -34.67 1.67
N ILE A 23 38.76 -35.89 1.22
CA ILE A 23 37.52 -36.17 0.48
C ILE A 23 36.29 -35.96 1.38
N LEU A 24 36.35 -36.35 2.65
CA LEU A 24 35.26 -36.15 3.61
C LEU A 24 35.00 -34.66 3.86
N VAL A 25 36.05 -33.85 3.99
CA VAL A 25 35.94 -32.41 4.19
C VAL A 25 35.39 -31.71 2.94
N LEU A 26 35.78 -32.14 1.73
CA LEU A 26 35.24 -31.61 0.48
C LEU A 26 33.76 -32.01 0.26
N CYS A 27 33.35 -33.21 0.65
CA CYS A 27 31.94 -33.62 0.58
C CYS A 27 31.05 -32.84 1.57
N VAL A 28 31.54 -32.56 2.79
CA VAL A 28 30.80 -31.80 3.79
C VAL A 28 30.65 -30.34 3.38
N SER A 29 31.67 -29.72 2.72
CA SER A 29 31.60 -28.34 2.25
C SER A 29 30.62 -28.18 1.07
N SER A 30 30.40 -29.24 0.26
CA SER A 30 29.44 -29.22 -0.87
C SER A 30 27.97 -29.23 -0.43
N ILE A 31 27.67 -29.72 0.78
CA ILE A 31 26.29 -29.77 1.31
C ILE A 31 25.86 -28.41 1.85
N PHE A 32 26.83 -27.52 2.18
CA PHE A 32 26.52 -26.19 2.71
C PHE A 32 26.20 -25.14 1.61
N PHE A 33 26.39 -25.51 0.32
CA PHE A 33 26.14 -24.62 -0.83
C PHE A 33 24.84 -24.96 -1.58
N LEU A 34 23.88 -25.58 -0.93
CA LEU A 34 22.54 -25.64 -1.48
C LEU A 34 21.95 -24.23 -1.40
N PRO A 35 21.59 -23.61 -2.52
CA PRO A 35 20.86 -22.36 -2.47
C PRO A 35 19.56 -22.67 -1.72
N HIS A 36 19.45 -22.13 -0.51
CA HIS A 36 18.21 -22.13 0.24
C HIS A 36 17.25 -21.28 -0.58
N CYS A 37 16.51 -21.93 -1.50
CA CYS A 37 15.33 -21.34 -2.12
C CYS A 37 14.33 -21.08 -0.98
N ALA A 38 14.53 -19.98 -0.26
CA ALA A 38 13.51 -19.41 0.56
C ALA A 38 12.34 -19.16 -0.42
N LYS A 39 11.30 -19.99 -0.36
CA LYS A 39 10.00 -19.65 -0.92
C LYS A 39 9.63 -18.31 -0.29
N GLU A 40 9.92 -17.22 -1.01
CA GLU A 40 9.37 -15.93 -0.74
C GLU A 40 7.86 -16.16 -0.65
N LYS A 41 7.30 -15.98 0.54
CA LYS A 41 5.86 -16.06 0.73
C LYS A 41 5.32 -14.95 -0.15
N GLU A 42 4.74 -15.30 -1.28
CA GLU A 42 4.00 -14.41 -2.16
C GLU A 42 2.93 -13.75 -1.27
N GLN A 43 3.22 -12.55 -0.81
CA GLN A 43 2.24 -11.73 -0.10
C GLN A 43 1.12 -11.47 -1.10
N PRO A 44 -0.15 -11.69 -0.72
CA PRO A 44 -1.26 -11.41 -1.62
C PRO A 44 -1.10 -9.98 -2.14
N THR A 45 -0.91 -9.87 -3.46
CA THR A 45 -0.75 -8.58 -4.12
C THR A 45 -2.04 -7.80 -3.96
N LEU A 46 -2.00 -6.72 -3.20
CA LEU A 46 -3.16 -5.83 -3.03
C LEU A 46 -3.55 -5.26 -4.40
N PRO A 47 -4.86 -5.13 -4.69
CA PRO A 47 -5.31 -4.63 -5.98
C PRO A 47 -4.88 -3.18 -6.19
N LEU A 48 -4.41 -2.87 -7.39
CA LEU A 48 -4.19 -1.49 -7.80
C LEU A 48 -5.52 -0.74 -7.88
N ALA A 49 -5.52 0.51 -7.45
CA ALA A 49 -6.67 1.39 -7.60
C ALA A 49 -6.93 1.67 -9.09
N PRO A 50 -8.19 1.56 -9.55
CA PRO A 50 -8.56 1.94 -10.90
C PRO A 50 -8.18 3.40 -11.18
N ASP A 51 -7.41 3.64 -12.25
CA ASP A 51 -6.98 5.00 -12.60
C ASP A 51 -8.16 5.84 -13.11
N PHE A 52 -8.08 7.14 -12.87
CA PHE A 52 -9.01 8.12 -13.43
C PHE A 52 -8.29 9.44 -13.69
N THR A 53 -8.85 10.22 -14.61
CA THR A 53 -8.53 11.62 -14.82
C THR A 53 -9.83 12.41 -14.80
N LEU A 54 -9.98 13.29 -13.80
CA LEU A 54 -11.19 14.09 -13.59
C LEU A 54 -10.82 15.56 -13.36
N GLN A 55 -11.74 16.46 -13.67
CA GLN A 55 -11.59 17.86 -13.35
C GLN A 55 -12.20 18.18 -11.98
N THR A 56 -11.48 18.99 -11.23
CA THR A 56 -11.97 19.57 -9.97
C THR A 56 -13.02 20.65 -10.21
N LEU A 57 -13.73 21.04 -9.16
CA LEU A 57 -14.71 22.15 -9.24
C LEU A 57 -14.10 23.49 -9.66
N ASP A 58 -12.82 23.71 -9.43
CA ASP A 58 -12.06 24.89 -9.82
C ASP A 58 -11.33 24.72 -11.17
N GLY A 59 -11.59 23.62 -11.89
CA GLY A 59 -11.11 23.39 -13.26
C GLY A 59 -9.71 22.79 -13.37
N GLN A 60 -9.08 22.39 -12.26
CA GLN A 60 -7.80 21.67 -12.31
C GLN A 60 -8.00 20.20 -12.66
N GLU A 61 -7.03 19.59 -13.33
CA GLU A 61 -7.04 18.16 -13.65
C GLU A 61 -6.39 17.35 -12.52
N VAL A 62 -7.08 16.32 -12.05
CA VAL A 62 -6.56 15.33 -11.13
C VAL A 62 -6.52 13.96 -11.83
N THR A 63 -5.32 13.40 -11.93
CA THR A 63 -5.07 12.03 -12.43
C THR A 63 -4.50 11.20 -11.28
N LEU A 64 -5.17 10.11 -10.90
CA LEU A 64 -4.75 9.31 -9.75
C LEU A 64 -3.32 8.76 -9.91
N SER A 65 -2.97 8.23 -11.07
CA SER A 65 -1.64 7.66 -11.34
C SER A 65 -0.49 8.68 -11.24
N LYS A 66 -0.79 10.00 -11.36
CA LYS A 66 0.19 11.08 -11.18
C LYS A 66 0.46 11.40 -9.70
N LEU A 67 -0.33 10.84 -8.77
CA LEU A 67 -0.20 11.06 -7.32
C LEU A 67 0.62 9.97 -6.61
N LYS A 68 1.26 9.06 -7.35
CA LYS A 68 2.15 8.06 -6.77
C LYS A 68 3.18 8.69 -5.84
N GLY A 69 3.50 7.99 -4.76
CA GLY A 69 4.35 8.49 -3.68
C GLY A 69 3.59 9.17 -2.55
N LYS A 70 2.29 9.47 -2.76
CA LYS A 70 1.39 9.98 -1.71
C LYS A 70 0.45 8.88 -1.21
N VAL A 71 0.00 9.02 0.01
CA VAL A 71 -1.18 8.30 0.54
C VAL A 71 -2.41 9.04 0.07
N ILE A 72 -3.35 8.34 -0.57
CA ILE A 72 -4.56 8.97 -1.11
C ILE A 72 -5.77 8.49 -0.32
N LEU A 73 -6.64 9.43 0.04
CA LEU A 73 -7.96 9.16 0.59
C LEU A 73 -9.00 9.67 -0.41
N LEU A 74 -9.71 8.75 -1.05
CA LEU A 74 -10.89 9.07 -1.87
C LEU A 74 -12.11 9.01 -0.97
N ASP A 75 -12.87 10.12 -0.87
CA ASP A 75 -14.12 10.19 -0.13
C ASP A 75 -15.31 10.32 -1.07
N PHE A 76 -16.10 9.26 -1.21
CA PHE A 76 -17.34 9.27 -2.02
C PHE A 76 -18.50 9.82 -1.19
N TRP A 77 -19.05 10.94 -1.62
CA TRP A 77 -20.04 11.70 -0.87
C TRP A 77 -21.03 12.46 -1.76
N ALA A 78 -22.12 12.93 -1.16
CA ALA A 78 -23.10 13.81 -1.82
C ALA A 78 -23.62 14.89 -0.85
N THR A 79 -24.13 15.97 -1.41
CA THR A 79 -24.68 17.11 -0.62
C THR A 79 -25.91 16.72 0.21
N TRP A 80 -26.71 15.78 -0.28
CA TRP A 80 -27.92 15.24 0.38
C TRP A 80 -27.64 14.13 1.39
N CYS A 81 -26.41 13.66 1.48
CA CYS A 81 -26.01 12.56 2.36
C CYS A 81 -25.72 13.09 3.78
N ALA A 82 -26.62 12.84 4.73
CA ALA A 82 -26.49 13.31 6.10
C ALA A 82 -25.22 12.78 6.81
N PRO A 83 -24.88 11.46 6.79
CA PRO A 83 -23.65 10.99 7.42
C PRO A 83 -22.37 11.47 6.74
N CYS A 84 -22.43 11.88 5.45
CA CYS A 84 -21.29 12.53 4.79
C CYS A 84 -21.00 13.90 5.38
N ARG A 85 -22.03 14.67 5.75
CA ARG A 85 -21.85 15.96 6.43
C ARG A 85 -21.16 15.83 7.77
N GLU A 86 -21.31 14.70 8.45
CA GLU A 86 -20.65 14.39 9.71
C GLU A 86 -19.19 13.98 9.49
N SER A 87 -18.86 13.31 8.37
CA SER A 87 -17.48 12.90 8.05
C SER A 87 -16.59 14.05 7.57
N ILE A 88 -17.13 15.02 6.83
CA ILE A 88 -16.38 16.11 6.20
C ILE A 88 -15.50 16.91 7.18
N PRO A 89 -15.95 17.35 8.37
CA PRO A 89 -15.08 18.05 9.32
C PRO A 89 -13.86 17.26 9.74
N HIS A 90 -14.01 15.93 9.88
CA HIS A 90 -12.89 15.03 10.19
C HIS A 90 -11.89 14.98 9.02
N LEU A 91 -12.37 14.88 7.78
CA LEU A 91 -11.52 14.84 6.59
C LEU A 91 -10.77 16.17 6.37
N ILE A 92 -11.43 17.31 6.62
CA ILE A 92 -10.79 18.64 6.61
C ILE A 92 -9.62 18.68 7.60
N GLN A 93 -9.85 18.21 8.83
CA GLN A 93 -8.81 18.18 9.85
C GLN A 93 -7.67 17.20 9.48
N LEU A 94 -8.00 16.04 8.93
CA LEU A 94 -7.03 15.04 8.50
C LEU A 94 -6.13 15.61 7.38
N TYR A 95 -6.73 16.22 6.35
CA TYR A 95 -6.01 16.85 5.26
C TYR A 95 -5.12 17.98 5.77
N LYS A 96 -5.65 18.90 6.57
CA LYS A 96 -4.89 20.01 7.16
C LYS A 96 -3.67 19.54 7.94
N THR A 97 -3.81 18.42 8.66
CA THR A 97 -2.75 17.88 9.50
C THR A 97 -1.66 17.19 8.69
N TYR A 98 -2.03 16.35 7.71
CA TYR A 98 -1.10 15.40 7.07
C TYR A 98 -0.78 15.69 5.60
N GLN A 99 -1.36 16.72 4.96
CA GLN A 99 -1.05 17.05 3.55
C GLN A 99 0.46 17.28 3.30
N LYS A 100 1.17 17.89 4.26
CA LYS A 100 2.61 18.13 4.17
C LYS A 100 3.45 16.88 4.37
N ASP A 101 2.85 15.86 5.02
CA ASP A 101 3.49 14.56 5.26
C ASP A 101 3.15 13.54 4.16
N GLY A 102 2.47 13.99 3.10
CA GLY A 102 2.20 13.18 1.92
C GLY A 102 0.78 12.60 1.84
N LEU A 103 -0.18 13.09 2.64
CA LEU A 103 -1.59 12.75 2.44
C LEU A 103 -2.20 13.63 1.34
N GLU A 104 -2.93 13.02 0.42
CA GLU A 104 -3.86 13.70 -0.48
C GLU A 104 -5.29 13.23 -0.18
N VAL A 105 -6.22 14.14 -0.02
CA VAL A 105 -7.65 13.85 0.10
C VAL A 105 -8.35 14.35 -1.15
N ILE A 106 -9.18 13.50 -1.78
CA ILE A 106 -9.98 13.86 -2.95
C ILE A 106 -11.44 13.55 -2.65
N GLY A 107 -12.28 14.58 -2.62
CA GLY A 107 -13.71 14.41 -2.49
C GLY A 107 -14.34 14.00 -3.82
N MET A 108 -14.80 12.78 -3.87
CA MET A 108 -15.45 12.15 -5.02
C MET A 108 -16.97 12.41 -4.94
N ASN A 109 -17.39 13.60 -5.38
CA ASN A 109 -18.80 13.97 -5.28
C ASN A 109 -19.64 13.22 -6.32
N VAL A 110 -20.76 12.64 -5.86
CA VAL A 110 -21.68 11.85 -6.70
C VAL A 110 -23.04 12.52 -6.92
N ASP A 111 -23.20 13.81 -6.61
CA ASP A 111 -24.40 14.55 -6.96
C ASP A 111 -24.62 14.54 -8.47
N ARG A 112 -25.87 14.55 -8.87
CA ARG A 112 -26.31 14.67 -10.27
C ARG A 112 -27.14 15.95 -10.39
N GLY A 113 -26.97 16.67 -11.50
CA GLY A 113 -27.71 17.90 -11.78
C GLY A 113 -26.89 19.16 -11.59
N ASP A 114 -27.43 20.14 -10.87
CA ASP A 114 -26.83 21.49 -10.76
C ASP A 114 -25.56 21.50 -9.88
N MET A 115 -24.45 21.76 -10.50
CA MET A 115 -23.12 21.82 -9.83
C MET A 115 -22.96 23.05 -8.91
N ASP A 116 -23.79 24.05 -9.03
CA ASP A 116 -23.73 25.23 -8.15
C ASP A 116 -24.17 24.88 -6.73
N ILE A 117 -25.05 23.88 -6.58
CA ILE A 117 -25.39 23.30 -5.27
C ILE A 117 -24.15 22.72 -4.60
N VAL A 118 -23.35 21.95 -5.34
CA VAL A 118 -22.11 21.35 -4.83
C VAL A 118 -21.08 22.45 -4.47
N ARG A 119 -20.90 23.45 -5.34
CA ARG A 119 -20.00 24.59 -5.10
C ARG A 119 -20.39 25.37 -3.83
N HIS A 120 -21.68 25.63 -3.68
CA HIS A 120 -22.20 26.33 -2.50
C HIS A 120 -21.98 25.51 -1.22
N PHE A 121 -22.23 24.21 -1.29
CA PHE A 121 -22.00 23.29 -0.18
C PHE A 121 -20.52 23.24 0.22
N VAL A 122 -19.60 23.05 -0.73
CA VAL A 122 -18.15 23.02 -0.51
C VAL A 122 -17.68 24.30 0.18
N LYS A 123 -18.17 25.46 -0.28
CA LYS A 123 -17.87 26.75 0.34
C LYS A 123 -18.45 26.87 1.75
N SER A 124 -19.69 26.43 1.97
CA SER A 124 -20.35 26.51 3.29
C SER A 124 -19.71 25.62 4.35
N MET A 125 -19.13 24.48 3.93
CA MET A 125 -18.42 23.53 4.81
C MET A 125 -16.93 23.83 4.95
N ASP A 126 -16.42 24.88 4.28
CA ASP A 126 -15.00 25.26 4.29
C ASP A 126 -14.07 24.13 3.85
N ILE A 127 -14.45 23.41 2.79
CA ILE A 127 -13.67 22.28 2.25
C ILE A 127 -12.51 22.83 1.41
N HIS A 128 -11.28 22.47 1.75
CA HIS A 128 -10.06 22.95 1.11
C HIS A 128 -9.30 21.88 0.31
N TYR A 129 -9.73 20.62 0.36
CA TYR A 129 -9.16 19.57 -0.48
C TYR A 129 -9.88 19.51 -1.84
N PRO A 130 -9.23 18.98 -2.89
CA PRO A 130 -9.81 18.85 -4.22
C PRO A 130 -11.15 18.10 -4.24
N ILE A 131 -12.14 18.67 -4.93
CA ILE A 131 -13.44 18.02 -5.14
C ILE A 131 -13.62 17.79 -6.64
N VAL A 132 -13.92 16.56 -7.03
CA VAL A 132 -14.25 16.18 -8.40
C VAL A 132 -15.68 15.66 -8.48
N ILE A 133 -16.34 15.89 -9.64
CA ILE A 133 -17.63 15.28 -9.93
C ILE A 133 -17.37 13.89 -10.50
N THR A 134 -17.86 12.89 -9.81
CA THR A 134 -17.53 11.49 -10.07
C THR A 134 -18.53 10.87 -11.04
N PRO A 135 -18.11 10.42 -12.23
CA PRO A 135 -18.97 9.67 -13.14
C PRO A 135 -19.35 8.29 -12.58
N ASP A 136 -20.52 7.78 -12.96
CA ASP A 136 -21.04 6.49 -12.48
C ASP A 136 -20.09 5.31 -12.70
N HIS A 137 -19.31 5.32 -13.81
CA HIS A 137 -18.38 4.24 -14.09
C HIS A 137 -17.21 4.22 -13.08
N VAL A 138 -16.78 5.38 -12.58
CA VAL A 138 -15.73 5.49 -11.54
C VAL A 138 -16.27 4.94 -10.22
N GLU A 139 -17.48 5.31 -9.81
CA GLU A 139 -18.14 4.74 -8.62
C GLU A 139 -18.19 3.21 -8.69
N ARG A 140 -18.63 2.67 -9.85
CA ARG A 140 -18.70 1.21 -10.08
C ARG A 140 -17.32 0.55 -10.03
N ASN A 141 -16.29 1.15 -10.63
CA ASN A 141 -14.93 0.60 -10.63
C ASN A 141 -14.37 0.49 -9.20
N TYR A 142 -14.73 1.41 -8.32
CA TYR A 142 -14.37 1.35 -6.90
C TYR A 142 -15.36 0.53 -6.06
N GLY A 143 -16.40 -0.03 -6.69
CA GLY A 143 -17.41 -0.83 -6.01
C GLY A 143 -18.16 -0.08 -4.91
N VAL A 144 -18.41 1.23 -5.10
CA VAL A 144 -19.16 2.05 -4.13
C VAL A 144 -20.63 1.66 -4.19
N THR A 145 -21.17 1.24 -3.05
CA THR A 145 -22.58 0.78 -2.92
C THR A 145 -23.39 1.63 -1.93
N GLY A 146 -22.77 2.60 -1.30
CA GLY A 146 -23.41 3.49 -0.33
C GLY A 146 -22.50 4.64 0.07
N LEU A 147 -23.06 5.65 0.75
CA LEU A 147 -22.36 6.87 1.13
C LEU A 147 -22.44 7.09 2.66
N PRO A 148 -21.40 7.68 3.27
CA PRO A 148 -20.09 7.89 2.69
C PRO A 148 -19.34 6.58 2.49
N THR A 149 -18.40 6.54 1.54
CA THR A 149 -17.43 5.48 1.43
C THR A 149 -16.06 6.11 1.22
N ALA A 150 -15.13 5.86 2.15
CA ALA A 150 -13.74 6.26 1.98
C ALA A 150 -12.89 5.09 1.48
N ILE A 151 -11.91 5.38 0.61
CA ILE A 151 -10.97 4.40 0.10
C ILE A 151 -9.55 4.93 0.35
N LEU A 152 -8.75 4.14 1.07
CA LEU A 152 -7.35 4.43 1.32
C LEU A 152 -6.47 3.70 0.31
N ILE A 153 -5.56 4.45 -0.30
CA ILE A 153 -4.62 4.00 -1.32
C ILE A 153 -3.21 4.33 -0.85
N ASP A 154 -2.29 3.39 -0.97
CA ASP A 154 -0.89 3.56 -0.56
C ASP A 154 -0.05 4.32 -1.61
N LYS A 155 1.22 4.54 -1.27
CA LYS A 155 2.18 5.27 -2.11
C LYS A 155 2.46 4.60 -3.45
N GLU A 156 2.22 3.28 -3.56
CA GLU A 156 2.36 2.50 -4.79
C GLU A 156 1.07 2.45 -5.62
N GLY A 157 -0.02 3.05 -5.11
CA GLY A 157 -1.31 3.08 -5.78
C GLY A 157 -2.19 1.85 -5.53
N ARG A 158 -1.93 1.08 -4.46
CA ARG A 158 -2.72 -0.11 -4.10
C ARG A 158 -3.82 0.26 -3.11
N ILE A 159 -5.00 -0.32 -3.28
CA ILE A 159 -6.09 -0.15 -2.31
C ILE A 159 -5.72 -0.91 -1.03
N ARG A 160 -5.63 -0.19 0.08
CA ARG A 160 -5.31 -0.71 1.40
C ARG A 160 -6.55 -0.95 2.25
N GLU A 161 -7.58 -0.14 2.05
CA GLU A 161 -8.82 -0.27 2.81
C GLU A 161 -9.98 0.43 2.11
N LYS A 162 -11.19 -0.15 2.25
CA LYS A 162 -12.46 0.45 1.88
C LYS A 162 -13.31 0.57 3.13
N ILE A 163 -13.69 1.79 3.48
CA ILE A 163 -14.33 2.14 4.74
C ILE A 163 -15.74 2.67 4.44
N PRO A 164 -16.78 1.84 4.55
CA PRO A 164 -18.17 2.28 4.37
C PRO A 164 -18.71 2.95 5.63
N GLY A 165 -19.49 4.01 5.45
CA GLY A 165 -20.14 4.73 6.53
C GLY A 165 -19.19 5.64 7.34
N PHE A 166 -19.74 6.27 8.39
CA PHE A 166 -18.99 7.11 9.29
C PHE A 166 -19.46 6.99 10.74
N SER A 167 -18.53 7.05 11.67
CA SER A 167 -18.75 7.15 13.12
C SER A 167 -17.46 7.64 13.78
N SER A 168 -17.52 8.03 15.05
CA SER A 168 -16.31 8.43 15.81
C SER A 168 -15.27 7.31 15.91
N GLY A 169 -15.71 6.05 15.96
CA GLY A 169 -14.82 4.88 15.94
C GLY A 169 -14.11 4.73 14.60
N ILE A 170 -14.87 4.84 13.50
CA ILE A 170 -14.34 4.80 12.13
C ILE A 170 -13.34 5.95 11.90
N ALA A 171 -13.67 7.17 12.36
CA ALA A 171 -12.77 8.31 12.27
C ALA A 171 -11.40 8.04 12.91
N LYS A 172 -11.37 7.45 14.12
CA LYS A 172 -10.13 7.07 14.80
C LYS A 172 -9.34 6.01 14.03
N GLN A 173 -10.00 4.98 13.52
CA GLN A 173 -9.38 3.92 12.73
C GLN A 173 -8.79 4.47 11.43
N MET A 174 -9.54 5.32 10.73
CA MET A 174 -9.11 6.00 9.50
C MET A 174 -7.84 6.83 9.76
N THR A 175 -7.82 7.64 10.83
CA THR A 175 -6.63 8.42 11.20
C THR A 175 -5.42 7.54 11.46
N ALA A 176 -5.57 6.48 12.26
CA ALA A 176 -4.49 5.56 12.57
C ALA A 176 -3.93 4.92 11.27
N LYS A 177 -4.82 4.48 10.38
CA LYS A 177 -4.43 3.87 9.11
C LYS A 177 -3.70 4.85 8.18
N VAL A 178 -4.15 6.10 8.11
CA VAL A 178 -3.46 7.15 7.34
C VAL A 178 -2.05 7.38 7.88
N VAL A 179 -1.88 7.47 9.21
CA VAL A 179 -0.56 7.64 9.84
C VAL A 179 0.35 6.46 9.55
N ASP A 180 -0.16 5.24 9.65
CA ASP A 180 0.60 4.02 9.32
C ASP A 180 1.08 4.06 7.86
N LEU A 181 0.19 4.35 6.92
CA LEU A 181 0.52 4.39 5.49
C LEU A 181 1.54 5.50 5.15
N ILE A 182 1.43 6.66 5.80
CA ILE A 182 2.41 7.75 5.62
C ILE A 182 3.79 7.32 6.11
N SER A 183 3.86 6.57 7.22
CA SER A 183 5.11 6.11 7.82
C SER A 183 5.76 4.94 7.09
N GLU A 184 5.00 4.19 6.28
CA GLU A 184 5.53 3.09 5.45
C GLU A 184 6.58 3.65 4.47
N LYS A 185 7.71 2.96 4.35
CA LYS A 185 8.70 3.25 3.30
C LYS A 185 8.14 2.73 1.97
N PRO A 186 8.35 3.47 0.86
CA PRO A 186 7.98 2.99 -0.45
C PRO A 186 8.79 1.76 -0.86
#